data_26d31ee2ca24db9cd92bad53a8713f83
#
_entry.id   26d31ee2ca24db9cd92bad53a8713f83
#
_cell.length_a   1.000
_cell.length_b   1.000
_cell.length_c   1.000
_cell.angle_alpha   90.00
_cell.angle_beta   90.00
_cell.angle_gamma   90.00
#
_symmetry.space_group_name_H-M   'P 1'
#
loop_
_entity.id
_entity.type
_entity.pdbx_description
1 polymer ?
#
loop_
_entity_poly.entity_id
_entity_poly.type
_entity_poly.pdbx_seq_one_letter_code
_entity_poly.pdbx_strand_id
1 'polypeptide(L)'
;VVEFLHVHLGRFRDDRASIARALEYAFSTEAGRGGFLLLARRGEELVGCAVINRTGMGGYIPENYLVYVATDSARAPLGTGAALVRRALAESEGDVALHVEPDNAARRLYARLGFDEKYVEMRWKRPQEERLKRPQEERLKRPRGEE
;
A
#
# COMPACT_ATOMS: atom_id res chain seq x y z
N VAL A 1 -7.03 10.61 -6.41
CA VAL A 1 -6.00 9.94 -5.58
C VAL A 1 -5.14 8.99 -6.39
N VAL A 2 -5.72 8.13 -7.24
CA VAL A 2 -4.94 7.20 -8.09
C VAL A 2 -3.91 7.95 -8.93
N GLU A 3 -4.32 8.99 -9.64
CA GLU A 3 -3.42 9.78 -10.48
C GLU A 3 -2.34 10.50 -9.67
N PHE A 4 -2.70 11.03 -8.50
CA PHE A 4 -1.75 11.64 -7.59
C PHE A 4 -0.65 10.67 -7.17
N LEU A 5 -1.03 9.46 -6.73
CA LEU A 5 -0.09 8.42 -6.35
C LEU A 5 0.76 7.97 -7.54
N HIS A 6 0.14 7.77 -8.70
CA HIS A 6 0.87 7.36 -9.90
C HIS A 6 1.96 8.36 -10.30
N VAL A 7 1.67 9.66 -10.21
CA VAL A 7 2.64 10.71 -10.53
C VAL A 7 3.72 10.83 -9.44
N HIS A 8 3.31 10.92 -8.17
CA HIS A 8 4.22 11.32 -7.09
C HIS A 8 4.99 10.15 -6.44
N LEU A 9 4.65 8.90 -6.72
CA LEU A 9 5.51 7.76 -6.38
C LEU A 9 6.76 7.67 -7.26
N GLY A 10 6.78 8.38 -8.39
CA GLY A 10 7.94 8.45 -9.29
C GLY A 10 8.29 7.08 -9.87
N ARG A 11 9.59 6.74 -9.90
CA ARG A 11 10.07 5.46 -10.43
C ARG A 11 9.68 4.23 -9.61
N PHE A 12 9.26 4.42 -8.38
CA PHE A 12 8.82 3.35 -7.49
C PHE A 12 7.32 3.05 -7.59
N ARG A 13 6.64 3.66 -8.54
CA ARG A 13 5.20 3.52 -8.72
C ARG A 13 4.79 2.17 -9.25
N ASP A 14 3.64 1.71 -8.78
CA ASP A 14 2.87 0.67 -9.43
C ASP A 14 2.04 1.26 -10.60
N ASP A 15 1.48 0.40 -11.44
CA ASP A 15 0.54 0.83 -12.45
C ASP A 15 -0.77 1.34 -11.83
N ARG A 16 -1.54 2.10 -12.60
CA ARG A 16 -2.81 2.70 -12.13
C ARG A 16 -3.82 1.66 -11.66
N ALA A 17 -3.90 0.52 -12.33
CA ALA A 17 -4.83 -0.55 -11.96
C ALA A 17 -4.48 -1.17 -10.61
N SER A 18 -3.20 -1.38 -10.34
CA SER A 18 -2.72 -1.88 -9.05
C SER A 18 -2.95 -0.88 -7.91
N ILE A 19 -2.71 0.40 -8.16
CA ILE A 19 -3.02 1.47 -7.21
C ILE A 19 -4.52 1.51 -6.91
N ALA A 20 -5.37 1.45 -7.93
CA ALA A 20 -6.82 1.42 -7.76
C ALA A 20 -7.27 0.24 -6.90
N ARG A 21 -6.70 -0.95 -7.10
CA ARG A 21 -7.00 -2.13 -6.27
C ARG A 21 -6.64 -1.92 -4.80
N ALA A 22 -5.51 -1.28 -4.52
CA ALA A 22 -5.12 -0.97 -3.14
C ALA A 22 -6.11 -0.03 -2.47
N LEU A 23 -6.64 0.95 -3.20
CA LEU A 23 -7.67 1.87 -2.71
C LEU A 23 -9.01 1.14 -2.49
N GLU A 24 -9.43 0.31 -3.42
CA GLU A 24 -10.65 -0.51 -3.28
C GLU A 24 -10.55 -1.42 -2.06
N TYR A 25 -9.39 -2.02 -1.84
CA TYR A 25 -9.13 -2.84 -0.66
C TYR A 25 -9.28 -2.03 0.64
N ALA A 26 -8.74 -0.81 0.69
CA ALA A 26 -8.84 0.06 1.86
C ALA A 26 -10.30 0.40 2.21
N PHE A 27 -11.16 0.53 1.22
CA PHE A 27 -12.60 0.81 1.41
C PHE A 27 -13.46 -0.45 1.57
N SER A 28 -12.89 -1.63 1.48
CA SER A 28 -13.65 -2.89 1.65
C SER A 28 -14.17 -3.03 3.07
N THR A 29 -15.42 -3.50 3.17
CA THR A 29 -16.07 -3.84 4.44
C THR A 29 -16.05 -5.34 4.72
N GLU A 30 -15.43 -6.13 3.84
CA GLU A 30 -15.26 -7.57 4.05
C GLU A 30 -14.36 -7.86 5.26
N ALA A 31 -14.68 -8.92 5.99
CA ALA A 31 -13.86 -9.37 7.12
C ALA A 31 -12.42 -9.68 6.68
N GLY A 32 -11.44 -9.21 7.44
CA GLY A 32 -10.02 -9.38 7.15
C GLY A 32 -9.47 -8.43 6.10
N ARG A 33 -10.26 -7.50 5.60
CA ARG A 33 -9.89 -6.46 4.66
C ARG A 33 -10.13 -5.07 5.21
N GLY A 34 -9.99 -4.08 4.38
CA GLY A 34 -10.19 -2.69 4.72
C GLY A 34 -8.89 -1.98 5.08
N GLY A 35 -9.02 -0.81 5.55
CA GLY A 35 -7.92 0.10 5.89
C GLY A 35 -8.41 1.53 5.86
N PHE A 36 -7.51 2.44 5.51
CA PHE A 36 -7.86 3.84 5.41
C PHE A 36 -6.87 4.61 4.52
N LEU A 37 -7.31 5.79 4.09
CA LEU A 37 -6.49 6.77 3.41
C LEU A 37 -6.28 7.97 4.30
N LEU A 38 -5.07 8.54 4.24
CA LEU A 38 -4.77 9.86 4.78
C LEU A 38 -4.46 10.79 3.63
N LEU A 39 -5.09 11.95 3.66
CA LEU A 39 -4.88 13.00 2.66
C LEU A 39 -4.30 14.24 3.33
N ALA A 40 -3.17 14.71 2.83
CA ALA A 40 -2.61 16.00 3.20
C ALA A 40 -3.02 17.04 2.15
N ARG A 41 -3.60 18.13 2.61
CA ARG A 41 -4.05 19.22 1.76
C ARG A 41 -3.37 20.53 2.13
N ARG A 42 -3.11 21.34 1.12
CA ARG A 42 -2.73 22.75 1.26
C ARG A 42 -3.84 23.60 0.64
N GLY A 43 -4.70 24.17 1.49
CA GLY A 43 -5.97 24.70 1.01
C GLY A 43 -6.83 23.56 0.44
N GLU A 44 -7.23 23.67 -0.81
CA GLU A 44 -8.01 22.63 -1.51
C GLU A 44 -7.14 21.66 -2.32
N GLU A 45 -5.84 21.93 -2.43
CA GLU A 45 -4.92 21.10 -3.19
C GLU A 45 -4.47 19.88 -2.40
N LEU A 46 -4.54 18.70 -3.02
CA LEU A 46 -3.95 17.48 -2.51
C LEU A 46 -2.43 17.54 -2.69
N VAL A 47 -1.68 17.50 -1.59
CA VAL A 47 -0.21 17.55 -1.60
C VAL A 47 0.45 16.31 -1.02
N GLY A 48 -0.31 15.40 -0.44
CA GLY A 48 0.19 14.14 0.08
C GLY A 48 -0.91 13.13 0.29
N CYS A 49 -0.54 11.86 0.26
CA CYS A 49 -1.46 10.75 0.48
C CYS A 49 -0.71 9.57 1.09
N ALA A 50 -1.36 8.88 2.01
CA ALA A 50 -0.93 7.57 2.52
C ALA A 50 -2.07 6.58 2.44
N VAL A 51 -1.75 5.33 2.12
CA VAL A 51 -2.71 4.23 2.02
C VAL A 51 -2.30 3.12 2.98
N ILE A 52 -3.20 2.77 3.89
CA ILE A 52 -3.06 1.65 4.80
C ILE A 52 -4.08 0.58 4.44
N ASN A 53 -3.60 -0.66 4.31
CA ASN A 53 -4.44 -1.84 4.16
C ASN A 53 -4.27 -2.76 5.37
N ARG A 54 -5.38 -3.25 5.91
CA ARG A 54 -5.36 -4.27 6.97
C ARG A 54 -5.07 -5.62 6.36
N THR A 55 -4.23 -6.41 7.01
CA THR A 55 -3.82 -7.72 6.48
C THR A 55 -4.80 -8.83 6.84
N GLY A 56 -5.54 -8.70 7.92
CA GLY A 56 -6.37 -9.77 8.46
C GLY A 56 -5.57 -10.95 9.01
N MET A 57 -4.26 -10.79 9.19
CA MET A 57 -3.31 -11.86 9.50
C MET A 57 -2.57 -11.63 10.84
N GLY A 58 -3.18 -10.87 11.75
CA GLY A 58 -2.59 -10.53 13.03
C GLY A 58 -2.13 -11.73 13.84
N GLY A 59 -1.08 -11.52 14.63
CA GLY A 59 -0.42 -12.56 15.44
C GLY A 59 0.83 -13.17 14.79
N TYR A 60 0.87 -13.30 13.48
CA TYR A 60 2.04 -13.84 12.73
C TYR A 60 2.48 -12.95 11.57
N ILE A 61 1.64 -12.06 11.10
CA ILE A 61 1.95 -10.97 10.16
C ILE A 61 1.48 -9.67 10.80
N PRO A 62 2.16 -8.53 10.61
CA PRO A 62 1.67 -7.25 11.08
C PRO A 62 0.23 -6.98 10.64
N GLU A 63 -0.58 -6.43 11.51
CA GLU A 63 -2.00 -6.21 11.29
C GLU A 63 -2.29 -5.24 10.16
N ASN A 64 -1.33 -4.35 9.87
CA ASN A 64 -1.47 -3.30 8.87
C ASN A 64 -0.29 -3.29 7.91
N TYR A 65 -0.56 -2.87 6.69
CA TYR A 65 0.42 -2.65 5.66
C TYR A 65 0.33 -1.22 5.13
N LEU A 66 1.42 -0.48 5.24
CA LEU A 66 1.55 0.84 4.63
C LEU A 66 1.91 0.65 3.16
N VAL A 67 0.90 0.73 2.29
CA VAL A 67 1.02 0.38 0.88
C VAL A 67 1.70 1.48 0.09
N TYR A 68 1.22 2.70 0.24
CA TYR A 68 1.73 3.88 -0.46
C TYR A 68 1.85 5.07 0.46
N VAL A 69 2.92 5.83 0.29
CA VAL A 69 3.07 7.21 0.78
C VAL A 69 3.67 8.03 -0.33
N ALA A 70 3.04 9.09 -0.69
CA ALA A 70 3.55 10.02 -1.69
C ALA A 70 3.26 11.46 -1.31
N THR A 71 4.16 12.35 -1.66
CA THR A 71 3.99 13.81 -1.51
C THR A 71 4.33 14.51 -2.81
N ASP A 72 3.65 15.61 -3.08
CA ASP A 72 4.05 16.53 -4.14
C ASP A 72 5.24 17.37 -3.64
N SER A 73 6.44 17.00 -4.04
CA SER A 73 7.68 17.64 -3.57
C SER A 73 7.78 19.12 -3.90
N ALA A 74 7.06 19.60 -4.91
CA ALA A 74 7.04 21.00 -5.29
C ALA A 74 6.09 21.84 -4.42
N ARG A 75 5.01 21.25 -3.90
CA ARG A 75 3.91 21.97 -3.23
C ARG A 75 3.72 21.60 -1.77
N ALA A 76 4.08 20.38 -1.38
CA ALA A 76 3.96 19.94 0.00
C ALA A 76 4.98 20.66 0.89
N PRO A 77 4.58 21.15 2.07
CA PRO A 77 5.53 21.62 3.07
C PRO A 77 6.54 20.53 3.44
N LEU A 78 7.76 20.95 3.78
CA LEU A 78 8.79 20.05 4.28
C LEU A 78 8.27 19.28 5.50
N GLY A 79 8.48 17.96 5.51
CA GLY A 79 8.03 17.10 6.60
C GLY A 79 6.62 16.54 6.43
N THR A 80 5.93 16.81 5.33
CA THR A 80 4.58 16.26 5.06
C THR A 80 4.60 14.72 5.01
N GLY A 81 5.60 14.11 4.38
CA GLY A 81 5.74 12.65 4.33
C GLY A 81 5.88 12.04 5.73
N ALA A 82 6.72 12.61 6.56
CA ALA A 82 6.89 12.17 7.95
C ALA A 82 5.59 12.33 8.75
N ALA A 83 4.88 13.42 8.57
CA ALA A 83 3.61 13.67 9.26
C ALA A 83 2.53 12.65 8.84
N LEU A 84 2.45 12.34 7.55
CA LEU A 84 1.55 11.30 7.03
C LEU A 84 1.85 9.93 7.65
N VAL A 85 3.11 9.53 7.70
CA VAL A 85 3.49 8.24 8.29
C VAL A 85 3.20 8.21 9.78
N ARG A 86 3.55 9.26 10.54
CA ARG A 86 3.21 9.34 11.97
C ARG A 86 1.72 9.23 12.22
N ARG A 87 0.92 9.91 11.41
CA ARG A 87 -0.54 9.83 11.52
C ARG A 87 -1.06 8.44 11.18
N ALA A 88 -0.52 7.80 10.14
CA ALA A 88 -0.85 6.45 9.77
C ALA A 88 -0.57 5.46 10.91
N LEU A 89 0.57 5.59 11.58
CA LEU A 89 0.92 4.78 12.76
C LEU A 89 -0.04 5.03 13.92
N ALA A 90 -0.39 6.28 14.18
CA ALA A 90 -1.31 6.66 15.27
C ALA A 90 -2.73 6.12 15.05
N GLU A 91 -3.22 6.09 13.81
CA GLU A 91 -4.55 5.61 13.45
C GLU A 91 -4.62 4.09 13.26
N SER A 92 -3.48 3.42 13.12
CA SER A 92 -3.43 1.96 12.95
C SER A 92 -3.54 1.26 14.30
N GLU A 93 -4.33 0.20 14.35
CA GLU A 93 -4.34 -0.73 15.47
C GLU A 93 -3.36 -1.87 15.19
N GLY A 94 -2.41 -2.09 16.11
CA GLY A 94 -1.38 -3.10 15.96
C GLY A 94 -0.16 -2.63 15.17
N ASP A 95 0.59 -3.59 14.69
CA ASP A 95 1.86 -3.35 14.00
C ASP A 95 1.64 -2.94 12.53
N VAL A 96 2.62 -2.24 12.00
CA VAL A 96 2.60 -1.76 10.61
C VAL A 96 3.88 -2.23 9.92
N ALA A 97 3.73 -2.92 8.79
CA ALA A 97 4.83 -3.26 7.90
C ALA A 97 4.74 -2.44 6.61
N LEU A 98 5.86 -2.33 5.92
CA LEU A 98 5.94 -1.74 4.59
C LEU A 98 7.03 -2.43 3.78
N HIS A 99 6.95 -2.32 2.46
CA HIS A 99 8.05 -2.62 1.55
C HIS A 99 8.67 -1.32 1.04
N VAL A 100 9.98 -1.28 1.01
CA VAL A 100 10.74 -0.16 0.45
C VAL A 100 11.94 -0.71 -0.30
N GLU A 101 12.16 -0.22 -1.51
CA GLU A 101 13.35 -0.61 -2.26
C GLU A 101 14.63 -0.07 -1.59
N PRO A 102 15.74 -0.84 -1.61
CA PRO A 102 16.95 -0.47 -0.86
C PRO A 102 17.54 0.89 -1.23
N ASP A 103 17.36 1.34 -2.47
CA ASP A 103 17.84 2.61 -2.99
C ASP A 103 16.82 3.76 -2.90
N ASN A 104 15.64 3.51 -2.32
CA ASN A 104 14.66 4.54 -2.07
C ASN A 104 15.06 5.40 -0.87
N ALA A 105 15.15 6.71 -1.07
CA ALA A 105 15.51 7.66 -0.01
C ALA A 105 14.55 7.63 1.19
N ALA A 106 13.30 7.24 0.99
CA ALA A 106 12.29 7.09 2.04
C ALA A 106 12.68 6.05 3.11
N ARG A 107 13.56 5.10 2.80
CA ARG A 107 14.08 4.12 3.75
C ARG A 107 14.67 4.77 5.00
N ARG A 108 15.39 5.88 4.84
CA ARG A 108 15.96 6.65 5.98
C ARG A 108 14.88 7.30 6.83
N LEU A 109 13.83 7.80 6.20
CA LEU A 109 12.68 8.36 6.89
C LEU A 109 12.00 7.30 7.76
N TYR A 110 11.74 6.12 7.21
CA TYR A 110 11.11 5.03 7.95
C TYR A 110 11.96 4.56 9.13
N ALA A 111 13.28 4.43 8.95
CA ALA A 111 14.20 4.09 10.04
C ALA A 111 14.14 5.13 11.18
N ARG A 112 14.12 6.42 10.86
CA ARG A 112 13.98 7.50 11.88
C ARG A 112 12.63 7.47 12.60
N LEU A 113 11.58 6.97 11.96
CA LEU A 113 10.26 6.82 12.56
C LEU A 113 10.08 5.53 13.36
N GLY A 114 11.13 4.72 13.48
CA GLY A 114 11.16 3.52 14.30
C GLY A 114 10.88 2.21 13.55
N PHE A 115 10.85 2.21 12.22
CA PHE A 115 10.76 0.98 11.45
C PHE A 115 12.10 0.23 11.46
N ASP A 116 12.04 -1.07 11.77
CA ASP A 116 13.16 -1.97 11.71
C ASP A 116 13.22 -2.73 10.38
N GLU A 117 14.41 -3.00 9.89
CA GLU A 117 14.65 -3.87 8.73
C GLU A 117 14.76 -5.33 9.17
N LYS A 118 13.68 -5.90 9.68
CA LYS A 118 13.70 -7.22 10.31
C LYS A 118 13.84 -8.36 9.31
N TYR A 119 13.26 -8.23 8.11
CA TYR A 119 13.22 -9.27 7.10
C TYR A 119 13.73 -8.77 5.76
N VAL A 120 14.21 -9.70 4.95
CA VAL A 120 14.49 -9.48 3.52
C VAL A 120 13.30 -10.03 2.73
N GLU A 121 12.73 -9.20 1.88
CA GLU A 121 11.68 -9.63 0.95
C GLU A 121 12.33 -10.40 -0.22
N MET A 122 11.92 -11.64 -0.43
CA MET A 122 12.29 -12.46 -1.57
C MET A 122 11.06 -12.72 -2.42
N ARG A 123 11.13 -12.45 -3.71
CA ARG A 123 9.97 -12.53 -4.60
C ARG A 123 10.23 -13.49 -5.75
N TRP A 124 9.42 -14.53 -5.82
CA TRP A 124 9.35 -15.39 -6.99
C TRP A 124 8.24 -14.90 -7.92
N LYS A 125 8.60 -14.55 -9.14
CA LYS A 125 7.65 -14.11 -10.15
C LYS A 125 7.27 -15.29 -11.03
N ARG A 126 5.97 -15.54 -11.15
CA ARG A 126 5.49 -16.57 -12.06
C ARG A 126 5.80 -16.18 -13.50
N PRO A 127 6.34 -17.10 -14.34
CA PRO A 127 6.53 -16.85 -15.76
C PRO A 127 5.24 -16.39 -16.45
N GLN A 128 5.35 -15.47 -17.41
CA GLN A 128 4.19 -14.83 -18.03
C GLN A 128 3.28 -15.84 -18.75
N GLU A 129 3.85 -16.88 -19.37
CA GLU A 129 3.11 -17.96 -20.03
C GLU A 129 2.18 -18.71 -19.06
N GLU A 130 2.62 -18.96 -17.85
CA GLU A 130 1.82 -19.62 -16.82
C GLU A 130 0.74 -18.71 -16.23
N ARG A 131 0.96 -17.40 -16.22
CA ARG A 131 -0.03 -16.43 -15.77
C ARG A 131 -1.25 -16.38 -16.68
N LEU A 132 -1.07 -16.62 -17.96
CA LEU A 132 -2.14 -16.61 -18.96
C LEU A 132 -2.99 -17.90 -18.94
N LYS A 133 -2.43 -19.01 -18.46
CA LYS A 133 -3.13 -20.31 -18.40
C LYS A 133 -4.10 -20.45 -17.21
N ARG A 134 -3.81 -19.84 -16.07
CA ARG A 134 -4.60 -19.99 -14.83
C ARG A 134 -6.02 -19.41 -14.84
N PRO A 135 -6.33 -18.28 -15.48
CA PRO A 135 -7.68 -17.74 -15.45
C PRO A 135 -8.76 -18.65 -16.06
N GLN A 136 -8.36 -19.59 -16.92
CA GLN A 136 -9.30 -20.53 -17.54
C GLN A 136 -9.57 -21.76 -16.67
N GLU A 137 -8.57 -22.23 -15.93
CA GLU A 137 -8.72 -23.43 -15.07
C GLU A 137 -9.49 -23.14 -13.78
N GLU A 138 -9.34 -21.94 -13.21
CA GLU A 138 -10.08 -21.55 -12.01
C GLU A 138 -11.57 -21.32 -12.28
N ARG A 139 -11.95 -20.86 -13.48
CA ARG A 139 -13.34 -20.71 -13.89
C ARG A 139 -14.06 -22.05 -14.06
N LEU A 140 -13.32 -23.10 -14.39
CA LEU A 140 -13.86 -24.46 -14.59
C LEU A 140 -13.99 -25.26 -13.28
N LYS A 141 -13.31 -24.84 -12.21
CA LYS A 141 -13.29 -25.52 -10.90
C LYS A 141 -14.25 -24.94 -9.85
N ARG A 142 -14.98 -23.85 -10.16
CA ARG A 142 -16.04 -23.40 -9.27
C ARG A 142 -17.23 -24.34 -9.40
N PRO A 143 -17.65 -25.07 -8.36
CA PRO A 143 -18.88 -25.83 -8.40
C PRO A 143 -20.01 -24.86 -8.69
N ARG A 144 -20.87 -25.23 -9.65
CA ARG A 144 -22.15 -24.54 -9.82
C ARG A 144 -22.90 -24.69 -8.51
N GLY A 145 -23.20 -23.55 -7.89
CA GLY A 145 -23.96 -23.54 -6.66
C GLY A 145 -25.20 -24.41 -6.82
N GLU A 146 -25.41 -25.28 -5.90
CA GLU A 146 -26.69 -25.94 -5.69
C GLU A 146 -27.68 -24.85 -5.27
N GLU A 147 -28.79 -24.74 -6.03
CA GLU A 147 -29.95 -23.93 -5.69
C GLU A 147 -30.64 -24.47 -4.43
#